data_4bc28301cc40e5d61d0835bd10a726b7
#
_entry.id   4bc28301cc40e5d61d0835bd10a726b7
#
_cell.length_a   1.000
_cell.length_b   1.000
_cell.length_c   1.000
_cell.angle_alpha   90.00
_cell.angle_beta   90.00
_cell.angle_gamma   90.00
#
_symmetry.space_group_name_H-M   'P 1'
#
loop_
_entity.id
_entity.type
_entity.pdbx_description
1 polymer ?
#
loop_
_entity_poly.entity_id
_entity_poly.type
_entity_poly.pdbx_seq_one_letter_code
_entity_poly.pdbx_strand_id
1 'polypeptide(L)'
;MNITILTNRDLASCFALNRLIPGLAEHQVTVFLSSRVGSKPLALPLQHLKFVEQDLLNGLIAPLLDSGALGRARVGQALFSFEQLAERVIGGVSTLNAINDAAGYERYVESKPDLVLSVRYGVILRDPAMSLPKHGVLNLHSGLLPD
;
A
#
# COMPACT_ATOMS: atom_id res chain seq x y z
N MET A 1 8.50 9.06 14.95
CA MET A 1 9.05 9.30 13.61
C MET A 1 7.94 9.25 12.58
N ASN A 2 8.14 9.85 11.41
CA ASN A 2 7.21 9.79 10.29
C ASN A 2 7.58 8.58 9.41
N ILE A 3 6.66 7.64 9.27
CA ILE A 3 6.83 6.46 8.43
C ILE A 3 5.87 6.55 7.25
N THR A 4 6.42 6.53 6.05
CA THR A 4 5.61 6.46 4.84
C THR A 4 5.62 5.03 4.31
N ILE A 5 4.44 4.45 4.14
CA ILE A 5 4.29 3.13 3.54
C ILE A 5 3.83 3.30 2.09
N LEU A 6 4.61 2.76 1.17
CA LEU A 6 4.28 2.69 -0.24
C LEU A 6 3.85 1.25 -0.55
N THR A 7 2.65 1.05 -1.02
CA THR A 7 2.13 -0.29 -1.28
C THR A 7 1.17 -0.32 -2.47
N ASN A 8 0.67 -1.48 -2.85
CA ASN A 8 -0.30 -1.61 -3.94
C ASN A 8 -1.71 -1.80 -3.37
N ARG A 9 -2.73 -1.44 -4.16
CA ARG A 9 -4.13 -1.67 -3.79
C ARG A 9 -4.53 -3.10 -4.17
N ASP A 10 -3.97 -4.07 -3.45
CA ASP A 10 -4.23 -5.49 -3.64
C ASP A 10 -4.42 -6.23 -2.30
N LEU A 11 -4.88 -7.49 -2.38
CA LEU A 11 -5.21 -8.30 -1.21
C LEU A 11 -3.99 -8.56 -0.31
N ALA A 12 -2.84 -8.87 -0.89
CA ALA A 12 -1.63 -9.14 -0.12
C ALA A 12 -1.14 -7.89 0.62
N SER A 13 -1.21 -6.73 -0.03
CA SER A 13 -0.90 -5.43 0.60
C SER A 13 -1.89 -5.08 1.71
N CYS A 14 -3.19 -5.37 1.52
CA CYS A 14 -4.20 -5.18 2.55
C CYS A 14 -3.87 -6.01 3.80
N PHE A 15 -3.54 -7.30 3.64
CA PHE A 15 -3.09 -8.15 4.74
C PHE A 15 -1.80 -7.64 5.39
N ALA A 16 -0.81 -7.22 4.61
CA ALA A 16 0.44 -6.68 5.14
C ALA A 16 0.20 -5.45 6.01
N LEU A 17 -0.62 -4.49 5.56
CA LEU A 17 -0.97 -3.30 6.33
C LEU A 17 -1.70 -3.63 7.63
N ASN A 18 -2.65 -4.58 7.61
CA ASN A 18 -3.34 -5.03 8.81
C ASN A 18 -2.40 -5.61 9.88
N ARG A 19 -1.24 -6.12 9.47
CA ARG A 19 -0.19 -6.63 10.37
C ARG A 19 0.79 -5.56 10.81
N LEU A 20 1.16 -4.65 9.89
CA LEU A 20 2.19 -3.63 10.14
C LEU A 20 1.66 -2.47 10.99
N ILE A 21 0.47 -1.93 10.66
CA ILE A 21 -0.05 -0.71 11.29
C ILE A 21 -0.16 -0.83 12.81
N PRO A 22 -0.65 -1.94 13.41
CA PRO A 22 -0.68 -2.06 14.86
C PRO A 22 0.68 -1.95 15.54
N GLY A 23 1.74 -2.45 14.89
CA GLY A 23 3.11 -2.35 15.40
C GLY A 23 3.74 -0.96 15.25
N LEU A 24 3.09 -0.06 14.51
CA LEU A 24 3.55 1.30 14.23
C LEU A 24 2.72 2.37 14.95
N ALA A 25 1.91 1.99 15.93
CA ALA A 25 0.95 2.89 16.60
C ALA A 25 1.59 4.12 17.28
N GLU A 26 2.87 4.04 17.68
CA GLU A 26 3.60 5.17 18.27
C GLU A 26 4.22 6.12 17.20
N HIS A 27 3.99 5.86 15.92
CA HIS A 27 4.57 6.60 14.82
C HIS A 27 3.48 7.33 14.01
N GLN A 28 3.88 8.40 13.34
CA GLN A 28 3.01 9.06 12.36
C GLN A 28 3.13 8.29 11.05
N VAL A 29 2.08 7.53 10.72
CA VAL A 29 2.06 6.68 9.51
C VAL A 29 1.23 7.35 8.43
N THR A 30 1.79 7.44 7.22
CA THR A 30 1.11 7.82 5.99
C THR A 30 1.20 6.66 5.01
N VAL A 31 0.10 6.32 4.34
CA VAL A 31 0.08 5.22 3.37
C VAL A 31 -0.28 5.74 1.98
N PHE A 32 0.57 5.44 1.01
CA PHE A 32 0.27 5.67 -0.40
C PHE A 32 0.08 4.36 -1.15
N LEU A 33 -1.04 4.27 -1.86
CA LEU A 33 -1.41 3.10 -2.65
C LEU A 33 -1.14 3.35 -4.13
N SER A 34 -0.41 2.44 -4.78
CA SER A 34 -0.48 2.33 -6.24
C SER A 34 -1.71 1.52 -6.63
N SER A 35 -2.43 1.97 -7.63
CA SER A 35 -3.60 1.26 -8.18
C SER A 35 -3.35 0.68 -9.57
N ARG A 36 -2.13 0.87 -10.11
CA ARG A 36 -1.73 0.39 -11.43
C ARG A 36 -0.38 -0.31 -11.34
N VAL A 37 -0.29 -1.49 -11.93
CA VAL A 37 0.96 -2.25 -12.08
C VAL A 37 1.22 -2.41 -13.57
N GLY A 38 2.22 -1.67 -14.09
CA GLY A 38 2.60 -1.71 -15.48
C GLY A 38 1.62 -1.06 -16.46
N SER A 39 2.06 -0.87 -17.70
CA SER A 39 1.27 -0.25 -18.78
C SER A 39 0.95 -1.21 -19.94
N LYS A 40 1.48 -2.44 -19.89
CA LYS A 40 1.31 -3.42 -20.98
C LYS A 40 0.06 -4.28 -20.78
N PRO A 41 -0.59 -4.75 -21.85
CA PRO A 41 -1.65 -5.75 -21.76
C PRO A 41 -1.14 -6.99 -21.01
N LEU A 42 -1.92 -7.46 -20.04
CA LEU A 42 -1.58 -8.64 -19.26
C LEU A 42 -1.87 -9.91 -20.05
N ALA A 43 -0.97 -10.88 -20.02
CA ALA A 43 -1.23 -12.23 -20.48
C ALA A 43 -2.36 -12.87 -19.65
N LEU A 44 -3.08 -13.84 -20.22
CA LEU A 44 -4.26 -14.45 -19.59
C LEU A 44 -4.03 -14.94 -18.15
N PRO A 45 -2.93 -15.63 -17.82
CA PRO A 45 -2.65 -16.04 -16.43
C PRO A 45 -2.50 -14.85 -15.47
N LEU A 46 -1.91 -13.74 -15.96
CA LEU A 46 -1.75 -12.52 -15.15
C LEU A 46 -3.07 -11.75 -14.99
N GLN A 47 -3.99 -11.88 -15.94
CA GLN A 47 -5.35 -11.33 -15.79
C GLN A 47 -6.11 -12.05 -14.68
N HIS A 48 -6.02 -13.38 -14.60
CA HIS A 48 -6.61 -14.17 -13.50
C HIS A 48 -6.01 -13.80 -12.16
N LEU A 49 -4.69 -13.65 -12.09
CA LEU A 49 -4.01 -13.23 -10.87
C LEU A 49 -4.47 -11.83 -10.43
N LYS A 50 -4.53 -10.88 -11.37
CA LYS A 50 -5.05 -9.54 -11.12
C LYS A 50 -6.49 -9.57 -10.61
N PHE A 51 -7.35 -10.41 -11.20
CA PHE A 51 -8.73 -10.55 -10.74
C PHE A 51 -8.78 -10.99 -9.27
N VAL A 52 -8.02 -12.01 -8.88
CA VAL A 52 -8.02 -12.54 -7.51
C VAL A 52 -7.39 -11.54 -6.53
N GLU A 53 -6.26 -10.93 -6.90
CA GLU A 53 -5.50 -10.07 -5.99
C GLU A 53 -6.08 -8.65 -5.88
N GLN A 54 -6.69 -8.11 -6.94
CA GLN A 54 -7.13 -6.72 -6.99
C GLN A 54 -8.64 -6.57 -7.19
N ASP A 55 -9.19 -7.15 -8.27
CA ASP A 55 -10.54 -6.86 -8.67
C ASP A 55 -11.57 -7.46 -7.67
N LEU A 56 -11.31 -8.66 -7.17
CA LEU A 56 -12.14 -9.30 -6.14
C LEU A 56 -12.09 -8.54 -4.81
N LEU A 57 -10.89 -8.10 -4.38
CA LEU A 57 -10.77 -7.29 -3.18
C LEU A 57 -11.54 -5.98 -3.31
N ASN A 58 -11.25 -5.22 -4.36
CA ASN A 58 -11.77 -3.86 -4.50
C ASN A 58 -13.25 -3.82 -4.91
N GLY A 59 -13.71 -4.79 -5.69
CA GLY A 59 -15.08 -4.86 -6.19
C GLY A 59 -16.08 -5.58 -5.28
N LEU A 60 -15.60 -6.44 -4.37
CA LEU A 60 -16.49 -7.23 -3.53
C LEU A 60 -16.09 -7.19 -2.04
N ILE A 61 -14.86 -7.60 -1.70
CA ILE A 61 -14.48 -7.84 -0.30
C ILE A 61 -14.45 -6.52 0.49
N ALA A 62 -13.76 -5.49 -0.03
CA ALA A 62 -13.65 -4.21 0.68
C ALA A 62 -15.02 -3.52 0.87
N PRO A 63 -15.91 -3.42 -0.13
CA PRO A 63 -17.25 -2.90 0.08
C PRO A 63 -18.06 -3.68 1.14
N LEU A 64 -17.93 -5.01 1.20
CA LEU A 64 -18.59 -5.83 2.22
C LEU A 64 -18.03 -5.60 3.62
N LEU A 65 -16.72 -5.38 3.75
CA LEU A 65 -16.08 -5.00 5.02
C LEU A 65 -16.56 -3.61 5.47
N ASP A 66 -16.58 -2.64 4.57
CA ASP A 66 -16.95 -1.25 4.86
C ASP A 66 -18.42 -1.12 5.25
N SER A 67 -19.30 -1.89 4.61
CA SER A 67 -20.73 -1.94 4.95
C SER A 67 -21.03 -2.68 6.26
N GLY A 68 -20.07 -3.40 6.84
CA GLY A 68 -20.27 -4.28 7.98
C GLY A 68 -21.05 -5.57 7.65
N ALA A 69 -21.36 -5.84 6.36
CA ALA A 69 -22.13 -7.00 5.94
C ALA A 69 -21.45 -8.34 6.24
N LEU A 70 -20.11 -8.38 6.30
CA LEU A 70 -19.35 -9.57 6.71
C LEU A 70 -19.29 -9.72 8.24
N GLY A 71 -19.87 -8.80 8.98
CA GLY A 71 -19.65 -8.71 10.41
C GLY A 71 -18.17 -8.46 10.71
N ARG A 72 -17.80 -8.50 11.98
CA ARG A 72 -16.38 -8.61 12.34
C ARG A 72 -15.99 -10.07 12.14
N ALA A 73 -15.60 -10.42 10.92
CA ALA A 73 -15.14 -11.77 10.61
C ALA A 73 -13.97 -12.11 11.54
N ARG A 74 -14.27 -12.86 12.60
CA ARG A 74 -13.30 -13.35 13.56
C ARG A 74 -12.55 -14.54 12.93
N VAL A 75 -11.71 -14.26 11.96
CA VAL A 75 -10.64 -15.18 11.61
C VAL A 75 -9.38 -14.69 12.37
N GLY A 76 -9.33 -14.98 13.66
CA GLY A 76 -8.20 -14.69 14.53
C GLY A 76 -7.90 -13.20 14.79
N GLN A 77 -7.95 -12.34 13.81
CA GLN A 77 -7.82 -10.87 13.89
C GLN A 77 -8.79 -10.23 12.90
N ALA A 78 -9.38 -9.09 13.27
CA ALA A 78 -10.25 -8.35 12.36
C ALA A 78 -9.44 -7.89 11.13
N LEU A 79 -9.96 -8.18 9.93
CA LEU A 79 -9.45 -7.63 8.69
C LEU A 79 -10.13 -6.29 8.44
N PHE A 80 -9.34 -5.24 8.24
CA PHE A 80 -9.80 -3.91 7.88
C PHE A 80 -9.52 -3.64 6.41
N SER A 81 -10.48 -3.01 5.73
CA SER A 81 -10.27 -2.48 4.38
C SER A 81 -9.23 -1.34 4.37
N PHE A 82 -8.82 -0.87 3.20
CA PHE A 82 -7.95 0.31 3.10
C PHE A 82 -8.63 1.57 3.64
N GLU A 83 -9.94 1.69 3.46
CA GLU A 83 -10.76 2.79 3.95
C GLU A 83 -10.81 2.79 5.48
N GLN A 84 -11.04 1.63 6.09
CA GLN A 84 -11.02 1.47 7.55
C GLN A 84 -9.61 1.64 8.15
N LEU A 85 -8.56 1.26 7.42
CA LEU A 85 -7.17 1.51 7.83
C LEU A 85 -6.82 3.00 7.77
N ALA A 86 -7.45 3.78 6.86
CA ALA A 86 -7.22 5.21 6.78
C ALA A 86 -7.62 5.96 8.07
N GLU A 87 -8.63 5.46 8.79
CA GLU A 87 -9.05 6.01 10.08
C GLU A 87 -8.08 5.67 11.24
N ARG A 88 -7.11 4.78 11.00
CA ARG A 88 -6.19 4.25 12.00
C ARG A 88 -4.77 4.78 11.87
N VAL A 89 -4.50 5.56 10.84
CA VAL A 89 -3.19 6.17 10.56
C VAL A 89 -3.32 7.69 10.46
N ILE A 90 -2.42 8.41 11.08
CA ILE A 90 -2.51 9.88 11.20
C ILE A 90 -2.41 10.55 9.83
N GLY A 91 -1.52 10.08 8.95
CA GLY A 91 -1.34 10.62 7.60
C GLY A 91 -2.36 10.10 6.57
N GLY A 92 -3.30 9.25 7.01
CA GLY A 92 -4.32 8.67 6.14
C GLY A 92 -3.79 7.69 5.10
N VAL A 93 -4.71 7.22 4.24
CA VAL A 93 -4.43 6.34 3.11
C VAL A 93 -4.91 7.04 1.83
N SER A 94 -4.04 7.18 0.83
CA SER A 94 -4.39 7.82 -0.43
C SER A 94 -3.70 7.17 -1.63
N THR A 95 -4.21 7.40 -2.84
CA THR A 95 -3.60 6.86 -4.06
C THR A 95 -2.46 7.74 -4.55
N LEU A 96 -1.31 7.12 -4.88
CA LEU A 96 -0.16 7.78 -5.49
C LEU A 96 0.44 6.87 -6.57
N ASN A 97 0.13 7.15 -7.85
CA ASN A 97 0.61 6.37 -8.98
C ASN A 97 1.82 6.98 -9.70
N ALA A 98 2.15 8.22 -9.40
CA ALA A 98 3.12 9.03 -10.14
C ALA A 98 4.14 9.69 -9.19
N ILE A 99 4.70 8.92 -8.27
CA ILE A 99 5.63 9.43 -7.24
C ILE A 99 6.90 10.07 -7.84
N ASN A 100 7.27 9.70 -9.06
CA ASN A 100 8.45 10.26 -9.72
C ASN A 100 8.14 11.52 -10.54
N ASP A 101 6.89 11.90 -10.70
CA ASP A 101 6.48 13.13 -11.37
C ASP A 101 6.41 14.28 -10.35
N ALA A 102 6.50 15.54 -10.81
CA ALA A 102 6.56 16.70 -9.91
C ALA A 102 5.43 16.73 -8.87
N ALA A 103 4.18 16.63 -9.30
CA ALA A 103 3.02 16.67 -8.40
C ALA A 103 2.94 15.45 -7.46
N GLY A 104 3.32 14.28 -7.93
CA GLY A 104 3.38 13.06 -7.10
C GLY A 104 4.50 13.12 -6.09
N TYR A 105 5.64 13.67 -6.47
CA TYR A 105 6.77 13.88 -5.57
C TYR A 105 6.45 14.91 -4.50
N GLU A 106 5.80 16.03 -4.83
CA GLU A 106 5.36 17.04 -3.84
C GLU A 106 4.48 16.40 -2.77
N ARG A 107 3.47 15.63 -3.16
CA ARG A 107 2.60 14.89 -2.22
C ARG A 107 3.38 13.91 -1.33
N TYR A 108 4.38 13.25 -1.91
CA TYR A 108 5.26 12.36 -1.14
C TYR A 108 6.11 13.14 -0.12
N VAL A 109 6.66 14.28 -0.52
CA VAL A 109 7.44 15.19 0.38
C VAL A 109 6.58 15.71 1.53
N GLU A 110 5.30 16.00 1.29
CA GLU A 110 4.36 16.45 2.33
C GLU A 110 4.20 15.43 3.47
N SER A 111 4.39 14.13 3.23
CA SER A 111 4.41 13.11 4.28
C SER A 111 5.64 13.18 5.19
N LYS A 112 6.66 13.99 4.83
CA LYS A 112 7.90 14.23 5.58
C LYS A 112 8.54 12.93 6.08
N PRO A 113 8.82 11.95 5.22
CA PRO A 113 9.21 10.61 5.65
C PRO A 113 10.59 10.60 6.32
N ASP A 114 10.66 10.09 7.55
CA ASP A 114 11.94 9.71 8.17
C ASP A 114 12.39 8.34 7.65
N LEU A 115 11.44 7.43 7.45
CA LEU A 115 11.64 6.08 6.93
C LEU A 115 10.53 5.75 5.93
N VAL A 116 10.89 5.05 4.86
CA VAL A 116 9.91 4.52 3.90
C VAL A 116 9.92 2.99 3.92
N LEU A 117 8.73 2.41 4.00
CA LEU A 117 8.51 0.97 3.80
C LEU A 117 7.82 0.77 2.46
N SER A 118 8.53 0.20 1.50
CA SER A 118 7.98 -0.17 0.19
C SER A 118 7.56 -1.64 0.22
N VAL A 119 6.25 -1.90 0.15
CA VAL A 119 5.67 -3.25 0.21
C VAL A 119 4.83 -3.47 -1.04
N ARG A 120 5.36 -4.18 -2.03
CA ARG A 120 4.66 -4.46 -3.30
C ARG A 120 4.22 -3.19 -4.07
N TYR A 121 4.87 -2.06 -3.87
CA TYR A 121 4.52 -0.83 -4.56
C TYR A 121 4.71 -0.97 -6.08
N GLY A 122 3.69 -0.64 -6.85
CA GLY A 122 3.65 -0.86 -8.30
C GLY A 122 4.48 0.10 -9.14
N VAL A 123 5.21 1.03 -8.50
CA VAL A 123 6.04 2.03 -9.16
C VAL A 123 7.48 1.92 -8.68
N ILE A 124 8.42 1.87 -9.61
CA ILE A 124 9.87 1.90 -9.30
C ILE A 124 10.21 3.29 -8.77
N LEU A 125 10.74 3.33 -7.56
CA LEU A 125 11.24 4.57 -6.97
C LEU A 125 12.54 5.00 -7.67
N ARG A 126 12.66 6.28 -7.93
CA ARG A 126 13.85 6.93 -8.48
C ARG A 126 14.29 8.06 -7.56
N ASP A 127 15.50 8.57 -7.76
CA ASP A 127 15.86 9.83 -7.15
C ASP A 127 15.00 10.99 -7.74
N PRO A 128 14.57 11.95 -6.90
CA PRO A 128 14.99 12.15 -5.50
C PRO A 128 14.14 11.40 -4.45
N ALA A 129 13.13 10.60 -4.85
CA ALA A 129 12.24 9.96 -3.88
C ALA A 129 12.94 8.94 -2.95
N MET A 130 13.97 8.24 -3.48
CA MET A 130 14.75 7.27 -2.67
C MET A 130 15.66 7.96 -1.66
N SER A 131 16.20 9.12 -1.99
CA SER A 131 17.18 9.83 -1.17
C SER A 131 16.56 10.78 -0.15
N LEU A 132 15.24 11.01 -0.21
CA LEU A 132 14.53 11.93 0.68
C LEU A 132 14.49 11.46 2.14
N PRO A 133 14.12 10.20 2.46
CA PRO A 133 13.93 9.80 3.84
C PRO A 133 15.27 9.66 4.57
N LYS A 134 15.34 10.25 5.78
CA LYS A 134 16.56 10.25 6.62
C LYS A 134 17.11 8.84 6.89
N HIS A 135 16.24 7.86 7.07
CA HIS A 135 16.62 6.47 7.35
C HIS A 135 16.48 5.56 6.12
N GLY A 136 16.31 6.16 4.93
CA GLY A 136 16.26 5.44 3.67
C GLY A 136 14.94 4.72 3.40
N VAL A 137 14.98 3.81 2.45
CA VAL A 137 13.84 3.01 1.98
C VAL A 137 14.11 1.54 2.23
N LEU A 138 13.25 0.88 2.97
CA LEU A 138 13.24 -0.58 3.10
C LEU A 138 12.23 -1.15 2.11
N ASN A 139 12.68 -2.03 1.21
CA ASN A 139 11.82 -2.67 0.23
C ASN A 139 11.56 -4.13 0.62
N LEU A 140 10.30 -4.47 0.89
CA LEU A 140 9.84 -5.83 1.05
C LEU A 140 9.42 -6.37 -0.31
N HIS A 141 10.29 -7.13 -0.94
CA HIS A 141 10.08 -7.75 -2.23
C HIS A 141 9.62 -9.20 -2.08
N SER A 142 8.51 -9.56 -2.73
CA SER A 142 7.91 -10.90 -2.61
C SER A 142 8.52 -11.96 -3.53
N GLY A 143 9.45 -11.59 -4.39
CA GLY A 143 10.16 -12.47 -5.32
C GLY A 143 11.63 -12.65 -4.95
N LEU A 144 12.25 -13.74 -5.43
CA LEU A 144 13.70 -13.89 -5.41
C LEU A 144 14.28 -12.82 -6.34
N LEU A 145 15.24 -12.06 -5.83
CA LEU A 145 16.05 -11.19 -6.68
C LEU A 145 16.99 -12.10 -7.50
N PRO A 146 17.14 -11.88 -8.81
CA PRO A 146 18.17 -12.55 -9.55
C PRO A 146 19.55 -12.13 -9.00
N ASP A 147 20.49 -13.08 -8.95
CA ASP A 147 21.89 -12.87 -8.58
C ASP A 147 22.58 -11.93 -9.56
#